data_d33e0e2bf06ea5681a7ec54be0342414
#
_entry.id   d33e0e2bf06ea5681a7ec54be0342414
#
_cell.length_a   1.000
_cell.length_b   1.000
_cell.length_c   1.000
_cell.angle_alpha   90.00
_cell.angle_beta   90.00
_cell.angle_gamma   90.00
#
_symmetry.space_group_name_H-M   'P 1'
#
loop_
_entity.id
_entity.type
_entity.pdbx_description
1 polymer ?
#
loop_
_entity_poly.entity_id
_entity_poly.type
_entity_poly.pdbx_seq_one_letter_code
_entity_poly.pdbx_strand_id
1 'polypeptide(L)'
;MACTVQSAGMHGESVPEAAVWLGMVGAYVWSVRSLARLGWEHDGDCPAEASDDVGEHRLRVAGSTPSVENRPAVAPVAVARQTETRIADLLTAELVVSALEAGGRDDVMNALATRVAACHPQVDASRLVEALREREGQVTTALVDGVAIPHARLDGLDRTVAVFARSVNGIRWESLDGEPTRLIFLLAGPADLPGAYLKVLAGASRLLSGARCRARLLEATGDAELLAVLREEEDRSFRTARAA
;
A
#
# COMPACT_ATOMS: atom_id res chain seq x y z
N MET A 1 -46.52 11.86 -22.13
CA MET A 1 -45.25 12.00 -22.88
C MET A 1 -44.19 11.23 -22.11
N ALA A 2 -43.87 10.05 -22.60
CA ALA A 2 -42.85 9.16 -22.00
C ALA A 2 -41.52 9.45 -22.65
N CYS A 3 -40.50 9.81 -21.86
CA CYS A 3 -39.17 10.06 -22.36
C CYS A 3 -38.37 8.75 -22.19
N THR A 4 -38.12 8.06 -23.30
CA THR A 4 -37.34 6.84 -23.38
C THR A 4 -35.86 7.25 -23.41
N VAL A 5 -35.13 6.91 -22.35
CA VAL A 5 -33.67 7.03 -22.32
C VAL A 5 -33.07 5.76 -22.94
N GLN A 6 -32.48 5.92 -24.09
CA GLN A 6 -31.79 4.87 -24.84
C GLN A 6 -30.37 4.69 -24.25
N SER A 7 -30.12 3.54 -23.62
CA SER A 7 -28.82 3.19 -23.12
C SER A 7 -27.89 2.80 -24.27
N ALA A 8 -26.88 3.63 -24.55
CA ALA A 8 -25.78 3.28 -25.42
C ALA A 8 -24.87 2.26 -24.70
N GLY A 9 -24.73 1.07 -25.25
CA GLY A 9 -23.81 0.04 -24.78
C GLY A 9 -22.36 0.49 -24.95
N MET A 10 -21.70 0.74 -23.86
CA MET A 10 -20.24 0.84 -23.83
C MET A 10 -19.66 -0.56 -23.72
N HIS A 11 -19.01 -0.99 -24.78
CA HIS A 11 -18.17 -2.19 -24.76
C HIS A 11 -17.08 -2.00 -23.70
N GLY A 12 -17.10 -2.87 -22.66
CA GLY A 12 -16.13 -2.85 -21.59
C GLY A 12 -14.75 -3.30 -22.11
N GLU A 13 -13.86 -2.36 -22.30
CA GLU A 13 -12.43 -2.65 -22.28
C GLU A 13 -12.06 -2.94 -20.83
N SER A 14 -11.73 -4.19 -20.55
CA SER A 14 -11.20 -4.60 -19.24
C SER A 14 -9.87 -3.89 -19.01
N VAL A 15 -9.85 -2.97 -18.05
CA VAL A 15 -8.61 -2.36 -17.57
C VAL A 15 -7.72 -3.50 -17.06
N PRO A 16 -6.47 -3.64 -17.53
CA PRO A 16 -5.61 -4.72 -17.06
C PRO A 16 -5.44 -4.64 -15.55
N GLU A 17 -5.64 -5.78 -14.89
CA GLU A 17 -5.63 -5.95 -13.42
C GLU A 17 -4.43 -5.26 -12.75
N ALA A 18 -3.25 -5.35 -13.36
CA ALA A 18 -2.04 -4.67 -12.92
C ALA A 18 -2.15 -3.12 -12.89
N ALA A 19 -2.97 -2.53 -13.77
CA ALA A 19 -3.15 -1.08 -13.82
C ALA A 19 -4.00 -0.57 -12.66
N VAL A 20 -4.98 -1.35 -12.20
CA VAL A 20 -5.79 -1.04 -11.02
C VAL A 20 -4.91 -1.04 -9.77
N TRP A 21 -4.06 -2.07 -9.61
CA TRP A 21 -3.14 -2.18 -8.49
C TRP A 21 -2.09 -1.06 -8.47
N LEU A 22 -1.50 -0.73 -9.61
CA LEU A 22 -0.53 0.36 -9.73
C LEU A 22 -1.17 1.73 -9.52
N GLY A 23 -2.39 1.94 -9.98
CA GLY A 23 -3.15 3.17 -9.76
C GLY A 23 -3.46 3.41 -8.28
N MET A 24 -3.82 2.37 -7.53
CA MET A 24 -4.11 2.45 -6.10
C MET A 24 -2.86 2.75 -5.27
N VAL A 25 -1.73 2.08 -5.57
CA VAL A 25 -0.45 2.37 -4.91
C VAL A 25 0.06 3.76 -5.29
N GLY A 26 -0.09 4.15 -6.55
CA GLY A 26 0.27 5.49 -7.05
C GLY A 26 -0.53 6.60 -6.40
N ALA A 27 -1.84 6.45 -6.28
CA ALA A 27 -2.73 7.40 -5.61
C ALA A 27 -2.41 7.52 -4.11
N TYR A 28 -2.08 6.40 -3.47
CA TYR A 28 -1.66 6.39 -2.07
C TYR A 28 -0.31 7.11 -1.86
N VAL A 29 0.69 6.82 -2.68
CA VAL A 29 2.00 7.49 -2.63
C VAL A 29 1.87 8.99 -2.92
N TRP A 30 1.00 9.37 -3.86
CA TRP A 30 0.73 10.77 -4.17
C TRP A 30 0.02 11.49 -3.01
N SER A 31 -0.98 10.87 -2.39
CA SER A 31 -1.69 11.40 -1.22
C SER A 31 -0.76 11.62 -0.02
N VAL A 32 0.13 10.67 0.29
CA VAL A 32 1.10 10.79 1.39
C VAL A 32 2.15 11.87 1.10
N ARG A 33 2.58 12.04 -0.15
CA ARG A 33 3.51 13.12 -0.54
C ARG A 33 2.86 14.50 -0.53
N SER A 34 1.57 14.58 -0.82
CA SER A 34 0.82 15.85 -0.81
C SER A 34 0.54 16.34 0.60
N LEU A 35 0.23 15.44 1.53
CA LEU A 35 0.03 15.78 2.95
C LEU A 35 1.32 16.26 3.65
N ALA A 36 2.47 15.77 3.22
CA ALA A 36 3.76 16.19 3.77
C ALA A 36 4.24 17.57 3.28
N ARG A 37 3.60 18.14 2.24
CA ARG A 37 3.95 19.45 1.67
C ARG A 37 2.98 20.57 1.99
N LEU A 38 1.85 20.26 2.60
CA LEU A 38 0.80 21.22 2.87
C LEU A 38 0.69 21.51 4.38
N GLY A 39 1.53 22.45 4.82
CA GLY A 39 1.07 23.45 5.75
C GLY A 39 0.13 24.36 4.96
N TRP A 40 -1.11 23.95 4.71
CA TRP A 40 -2.06 24.73 3.98
C TRP A 40 -3.00 25.45 4.93
N GLU A 41 -2.80 26.78 5.03
CA GLU A 41 -3.83 27.70 5.44
C GLU A 41 -4.83 27.85 4.27
N HIS A 42 -6.07 27.56 4.56
CA HIS A 42 -7.17 27.68 3.62
C HIS A 42 -7.76 29.07 3.74
N ASP A 43 -7.41 29.97 2.84
CA ASP A 43 -8.21 31.15 2.55
C ASP A 43 -8.86 30.98 1.17
N GLY A 44 -10.20 31.10 1.20
CA GLY A 44 -11.02 30.89 0.03
C GLY A 44 -10.85 31.99 -0.99
N ASP A 45 -10.95 31.60 -2.23
CA ASP A 45 -11.76 32.23 -3.31
C ASP A 45 -11.34 31.60 -4.63
N CYS A 46 -12.30 30.95 -5.28
CA CYS A 46 -12.17 30.48 -6.65
C CYS A 46 -12.95 31.44 -7.54
N PRO A 47 -12.34 32.17 -8.49
CA PRO A 47 -13.08 32.76 -9.59
C PRO A 47 -13.06 31.83 -10.81
N ALA A 48 -14.25 31.59 -11.32
CA ALA A 48 -14.50 30.97 -12.59
C ALA A 48 -14.13 31.89 -13.76
N GLU A 49 -13.82 31.25 -14.89
CA GLU A 49 -13.81 31.76 -16.26
C GLU A 49 -12.76 32.81 -16.65
N ALA A 50 -11.83 32.39 -17.50
CA ALA A 50 -11.22 33.26 -18.49
C ALA A 50 -10.88 32.49 -19.78
N SER A 51 -11.45 32.98 -20.83
CA SER A 51 -11.39 32.64 -22.24
C SER A 51 -9.98 32.69 -22.84
N ASP A 52 -9.83 31.90 -23.89
CA ASP A 52 -8.73 31.87 -24.85
C ASP A 52 -8.34 33.27 -25.36
N ASP A 53 -7.09 33.67 -25.19
CA ASP A 53 -6.41 34.57 -26.10
C ASP A 53 -4.92 34.26 -26.18
N VAL A 54 -4.47 33.83 -27.37
CA VAL A 54 -3.12 33.49 -27.71
C VAL A 54 -2.35 34.77 -28.09
N GLY A 55 -1.69 35.37 -27.12
CA GLY A 55 -0.79 36.51 -27.35
C GLY A 55 0.67 36.12 -27.12
N GLU A 56 1.46 36.08 -28.18
CA GLU A 56 2.92 35.94 -28.12
C GLU A 56 3.56 37.07 -27.29
N HIS A 57 3.97 36.79 -26.06
CA HIS A 57 4.83 37.68 -25.29
C HIS A 57 6.27 37.13 -25.23
N ARG A 58 7.10 37.69 -26.09
CA ARG A 58 8.58 37.62 -26.02
C ARG A 58 9.04 38.22 -24.69
N LEU A 59 9.38 37.37 -23.72
CA LEU A 59 10.06 37.77 -22.49
C LEU A 59 11.52 38.12 -22.82
N ARG A 60 11.85 39.40 -22.77
CA ARG A 60 13.22 39.88 -22.68
C ARG A 60 13.75 39.59 -21.28
N VAL A 61 14.62 38.61 -21.16
CA VAL A 61 15.40 38.39 -19.95
C VAL A 61 16.50 39.44 -19.89
N ALA A 62 16.33 40.46 -19.04
CA ALA A 62 17.41 41.35 -18.67
C ALA A 62 18.38 40.59 -17.75
N GLY A 63 19.65 40.53 -18.16
CA GLY A 63 20.68 39.79 -17.46
C GLY A 63 21.06 40.40 -16.12
N SER A 64 21.15 39.54 -15.14
CA SER A 64 22.16 39.57 -14.06
C SER A 64 22.17 38.19 -13.42
N THR A 65 23.14 37.37 -13.82
CA THR A 65 23.47 36.12 -13.14
C THR A 65 24.12 36.48 -11.79
N PRO A 66 23.57 36.07 -10.65
CA PRO A 66 24.31 36.08 -9.41
C PRO A 66 25.37 34.99 -9.50
N SER A 67 26.63 35.36 -9.28
CA SER A 67 27.75 34.43 -9.15
C SER A 67 27.47 33.33 -8.17
N VAL A 68 27.57 32.10 -8.66
CA VAL A 68 27.51 30.88 -7.83
C VAL A 68 28.89 30.74 -7.17
N GLU A 69 29.12 31.50 -6.10
CA GLU A 69 30.26 31.27 -5.21
C GLU A 69 29.76 30.73 -3.86
N ASN A 70 30.30 29.57 -3.52
CA ASN A 70 30.34 28.99 -2.19
C ASN A 70 29.07 28.28 -1.70
N ARG A 71 28.60 27.23 -2.42
CA ARG A 71 27.88 26.17 -1.76
C ARG A 71 28.90 25.22 -1.14
N PRO A 72 28.86 24.99 0.20
CA PRO A 72 29.69 23.93 0.78
C PRO A 72 29.30 22.62 0.09
N ALA A 73 30.33 21.91 -0.40
CA ALA A 73 30.11 20.57 -0.98
C ALA A 73 29.39 19.71 0.06
N VAL A 74 28.14 19.42 -0.19
CA VAL A 74 27.40 18.41 0.57
C VAL A 74 28.15 17.11 0.30
N ALA A 75 28.90 16.65 1.31
CA ALA A 75 29.54 15.35 1.25
C ALA A 75 28.51 14.33 0.77
N PRO A 76 28.87 13.42 -0.15
CA PRO A 76 27.95 12.40 -0.59
C PRO A 76 27.52 11.62 0.67
N VAL A 77 26.27 11.81 1.08
CA VAL A 77 25.64 10.94 2.08
C VAL A 77 25.81 9.56 1.49
N ALA A 78 26.66 8.75 2.13
CA ALA A 78 26.83 7.36 1.75
C ALA A 78 25.41 6.77 1.75
N VAL A 79 24.87 6.54 0.56
CA VAL A 79 23.64 5.79 0.37
C VAL A 79 24.01 4.40 0.84
N ALA A 80 23.83 4.16 2.15
CA ALA A 80 23.91 2.83 2.70
C ALA A 80 23.07 1.97 1.75
N ARG A 81 23.67 0.93 1.16
CA ARG A 81 22.96 -0.04 0.35
C ARG A 81 21.80 -0.51 1.19
N GLN A 82 20.63 0.07 0.93
CA GLN A 82 19.39 -0.37 1.55
C GLN A 82 19.19 -1.77 1.00
N THR A 83 19.57 -2.76 1.77
CA THR A 83 19.21 -4.15 1.52
C THR A 83 17.70 -4.15 1.31
N GLU A 84 17.27 -4.58 0.15
CA GLU A 84 15.84 -4.67 -0.16
C GLU A 84 15.23 -5.61 0.88
N THR A 85 14.46 -5.03 1.81
CA THR A 85 13.79 -5.84 2.82
C THR A 85 12.79 -6.73 2.11
N ARG A 86 13.03 -8.02 2.14
CA ARG A 86 12.13 -9.02 1.57
C ARG A 86 10.93 -9.19 2.49
N ILE A 87 9.76 -9.34 1.90
CA ILE A 87 8.50 -9.57 2.63
C ILE A 87 8.60 -10.85 3.43
N ALA A 88 9.13 -11.89 2.80
CA ALA A 88 9.30 -13.20 3.42
C ALA A 88 10.26 -13.20 4.61
N ASP A 89 11.20 -12.26 4.69
CA ASP A 89 12.12 -12.12 5.83
C ASP A 89 11.45 -11.48 7.06
N LEU A 90 10.29 -10.83 6.87
CA LEU A 90 9.47 -10.29 7.95
C LEU A 90 8.57 -11.36 8.60
N LEU A 91 8.44 -12.52 7.97
CA LEU A 91 7.52 -13.57 8.38
C LEU A 91 8.28 -14.77 8.97
N THR A 92 7.97 -15.07 10.22
CA THR A 92 8.33 -16.35 10.86
C THR A 92 7.13 -17.30 10.82
N ALA A 93 7.31 -18.56 11.24
CA ALA A 93 6.21 -19.50 11.30
C ALA A 93 5.08 -19.02 12.22
N GLU A 94 5.42 -18.32 13.30
CA GLU A 94 4.47 -17.76 14.25
C GLU A 94 3.68 -16.57 13.67
N LEU A 95 4.19 -15.94 12.62
CA LEU A 95 3.57 -14.77 11.95
C LEU A 95 2.81 -15.17 10.67
N VAL A 96 2.56 -16.46 10.48
CA VAL A 96 1.73 -16.99 9.40
C VAL A 96 0.57 -17.79 10.01
N VAL A 97 -0.65 -17.56 9.54
CA VAL A 97 -1.88 -18.18 10.04
C VAL A 97 -2.65 -18.76 8.86
N SER A 98 -2.69 -20.07 8.73
CA SER A 98 -3.33 -20.76 7.59
C SER A 98 -4.85 -20.89 7.72
N ALA A 99 -5.39 -20.77 8.92
CA ALA A 99 -6.82 -20.95 9.19
C ALA A 99 -7.30 -19.87 10.18
N LEU A 100 -7.33 -18.62 9.71
CA LEU A 100 -7.89 -17.52 10.49
C LEU A 100 -9.40 -17.58 10.49
N GLU A 101 -10.00 -17.66 11.67
CA GLU A 101 -11.44 -17.51 11.89
C GLU A 101 -11.72 -16.16 12.54
N ALA A 102 -12.61 -15.38 11.92
CA ALA A 102 -13.01 -14.07 12.42
C ALA A 102 -14.40 -13.70 11.90
N GLY A 103 -15.20 -13.04 12.72
CA GLY A 103 -16.54 -12.59 12.37
C GLY A 103 -16.59 -11.38 11.44
N GLY A 104 -15.49 -10.63 11.37
CA GLY A 104 -15.36 -9.45 10.52
C GLY A 104 -13.98 -8.82 10.63
N ARG A 105 -13.80 -7.67 9.94
CA ARG A 105 -12.51 -6.96 9.86
C ARG A 105 -11.91 -6.60 11.22
N ASP A 106 -12.75 -6.16 12.16
CA ASP A 106 -12.28 -5.74 13.48
C ASP A 106 -11.73 -6.91 14.30
N ASP A 107 -12.35 -8.10 14.19
CA ASP A 107 -11.84 -9.32 14.80
C ASP A 107 -10.50 -9.72 14.19
N VAL A 108 -10.35 -9.58 12.87
CA VAL A 108 -9.08 -9.80 12.17
C VAL A 108 -8.00 -8.87 12.71
N MET A 109 -8.27 -7.57 12.79
CA MET A 109 -7.30 -6.59 13.28
C MET A 109 -6.87 -6.90 14.71
N ASN A 110 -7.81 -7.25 15.59
CA ASN A 110 -7.51 -7.62 16.96
C ASN A 110 -6.66 -8.91 17.05
N ALA A 111 -7.06 -9.96 16.32
CA ALA A 111 -6.37 -11.24 16.35
C ALA A 111 -4.93 -11.11 15.81
N LEU A 112 -4.76 -10.43 14.68
CA LEU A 112 -3.45 -10.29 14.06
C LEU A 112 -2.55 -9.30 14.82
N ALA A 113 -3.08 -8.22 15.38
CA ALA A 113 -2.31 -7.30 16.23
C ALA A 113 -1.82 -8.00 17.51
N THR A 114 -2.66 -8.82 18.14
CA THR A 114 -2.26 -9.65 19.28
C THR A 114 -1.13 -10.61 18.92
N ARG A 115 -1.22 -11.22 17.73
CA ARG A 115 -0.18 -12.12 17.21
C ARG A 115 1.15 -11.41 16.98
N VAL A 116 1.10 -10.21 16.38
CA VAL A 116 2.30 -9.36 16.18
C VAL A 116 2.92 -8.99 17.51
N ALA A 117 2.13 -8.54 18.50
CA ALA A 117 2.62 -8.17 19.82
C ALA A 117 3.26 -9.34 20.58
N ALA A 118 2.73 -10.56 20.40
CA ALA A 118 3.31 -11.77 21.00
C ALA A 118 4.72 -12.07 20.45
N CYS A 119 4.98 -11.80 19.17
CA CYS A 119 6.28 -12.01 18.53
C CYS A 119 7.21 -10.79 18.63
N HIS A 120 6.64 -9.60 18.85
CA HIS A 120 7.34 -8.32 18.91
C HIS A 120 6.94 -7.54 20.16
N PRO A 121 7.59 -7.76 21.33
CA PRO A 121 7.20 -7.17 22.61
C PRO A 121 7.19 -5.63 22.65
N GLN A 122 7.87 -4.98 21.70
CA GLN A 122 7.86 -3.52 21.53
C GLN A 122 6.56 -3.01 20.89
N VAL A 123 5.72 -3.89 20.34
CA VAL A 123 4.43 -3.54 19.72
C VAL A 123 3.33 -3.66 20.77
N ASP A 124 2.65 -2.57 21.06
CA ASP A 124 1.40 -2.59 21.83
C ASP A 124 0.24 -2.96 20.89
N ALA A 125 -0.41 -4.10 21.16
CA ALA A 125 -1.50 -4.59 20.34
C ALA A 125 -2.69 -3.62 20.25
N SER A 126 -3.02 -2.95 21.37
CA SER A 126 -4.14 -2.00 21.43
C SER A 126 -3.87 -0.77 20.57
N ARG A 127 -2.66 -0.21 20.67
CA ARG A 127 -2.23 0.92 19.82
C ARG A 127 -2.18 0.54 18.35
N LEU A 128 -1.74 -0.68 18.04
CA LEU A 128 -1.73 -1.16 16.67
C LEU A 128 -3.16 -1.28 16.11
N VAL A 129 -4.10 -1.83 16.87
CA VAL A 129 -5.52 -1.94 16.47
C VAL A 129 -6.13 -0.56 16.24
N GLU A 130 -5.87 0.40 17.15
CA GLU A 130 -6.35 1.78 17.01
C GLU A 130 -5.85 2.43 15.72
N ALA A 131 -4.55 2.35 15.45
CA ALA A 131 -3.93 2.91 14.25
C ALA A 131 -4.44 2.21 12.96
N LEU A 132 -4.67 0.89 13.00
CA LEU A 132 -5.26 0.16 11.88
C LEU A 132 -6.70 0.61 11.60
N ARG A 133 -7.52 0.80 12.63
CA ARG A 133 -8.90 1.29 12.51
C ARG A 133 -8.95 2.72 11.98
N GLU A 134 -8.09 3.58 12.47
CA GLU A 134 -7.97 4.96 11.97
C GLU A 134 -7.63 4.97 10.47
N ARG A 135 -6.65 4.14 10.06
CA ARG A 135 -6.26 4.02 8.65
C ARG A 135 -7.38 3.43 7.79
N GLU A 136 -8.06 2.40 8.28
CA GLU A 136 -9.19 1.77 7.58
C GLU A 136 -10.37 2.72 7.42
N GLY A 137 -10.60 3.60 8.40
CA GLY A 137 -11.65 4.61 8.36
C GLY A 137 -11.45 5.68 7.28
N GLN A 138 -10.23 5.87 6.79
CA GLN A 138 -9.94 6.80 5.70
C GLN A 138 -10.34 6.21 4.35
N VAL A 139 -9.87 5.01 4.05
CA VAL A 139 -10.16 4.24 2.82
C VAL A 139 -9.96 2.77 3.15
N THR A 140 -10.85 1.90 2.69
CA THR A 140 -10.72 0.47 2.91
C THR A 140 -9.36 -0.07 2.44
N THR A 141 -8.79 -0.97 3.22
CA THR A 141 -7.56 -1.69 2.86
C THR A 141 -7.85 -3.05 2.22
N ALA A 142 -9.12 -3.44 2.13
CA ALA A 142 -9.55 -4.57 1.32
C ALA A 142 -9.55 -4.17 -0.16
N LEU A 143 -8.85 -4.94 -0.95
CA LEU A 143 -8.63 -4.70 -2.37
C LEU A 143 -9.63 -5.51 -3.21
N VAL A 144 -9.17 -6.07 -4.31
CA VAL A 144 -9.92 -6.98 -5.16
C VAL A 144 -9.44 -8.42 -4.97
N ASP A 145 -10.16 -9.39 -5.51
CA ASP A 145 -9.77 -10.80 -5.52
C ASP A 145 -9.56 -11.42 -4.14
N GLY A 146 -10.30 -10.94 -3.15
CA GLY A 146 -10.27 -11.48 -1.80
C GLY A 146 -8.99 -11.17 -1.01
N VAL A 147 -8.31 -10.06 -1.31
CA VAL A 147 -7.08 -9.61 -0.64
C VAL A 147 -7.34 -8.39 0.22
N ALA A 148 -6.79 -8.36 1.43
CA ALA A 148 -6.70 -7.13 2.24
C ALA A 148 -5.26 -6.91 2.72
N ILE A 149 -4.85 -5.64 2.76
CA ILE A 149 -3.53 -5.23 3.28
C ILE A 149 -3.74 -4.16 4.36
N PRO A 150 -4.28 -4.52 5.54
CA PRO A 150 -4.38 -3.59 6.65
C PRO A 150 -2.97 -3.15 7.08
N HIS A 151 -2.78 -1.84 7.19
CA HIS A 151 -1.46 -1.29 7.45
C HIS A 151 -1.52 -0.01 8.26
N ALA A 152 -0.56 0.15 9.18
CA ALA A 152 -0.46 1.33 10.05
C ALA A 152 0.99 1.72 10.30
N ARG A 153 1.19 2.95 10.77
CA ARG A 153 2.47 3.43 11.28
C ARG A 153 2.36 3.69 12.77
N LEU A 154 3.41 3.31 13.50
CA LEU A 154 3.46 3.43 14.94
C LEU A 154 4.69 4.22 15.37
N ASP A 155 4.50 5.13 16.32
CA ASP A 155 5.61 5.78 16.99
C ASP A 155 6.34 4.80 17.91
N GLY A 156 7.67 4.89 17.92
CA GLY A 156 8.51 4.04 18.76
C GLY A 156 8.79 2.64 18.18
N LEU A 157 8.31 2.35 16.97
CA LEU A 157 8.69 1.15 16.25
C LEU A 157 9.99 1.42 15.47
N ASP A 158 10.99 0.55 15.61
CA ASP A 158 12.31 0.69 15.00
C ASP A 158 12.42 0.04 13.60
N ARG A 159 11.50 -0.86 13.28
CA ARG A 159 11.46 -1.64 12.03
C ARG A 159 10.04 -2.00 11.64
N THR A 160 9.88 -2.36 10.36
CA THR A 160 8.62 -2.90 9.85
C THR A 160 8.42 -4.32 10.37
N VAL A 161 7.20 -4.61 10.83
CA VAL A 161 6.74 -5.94 11.24
C VAL A 161 5.50 -6.31 10.42
N ALA A 162 5.30 -7.61 10.18
CA ALA A 162 4.22 -8.11 9.35
C ALA A 162 3.65 -9.42 9.90
N VAL A 163 2.41 -9.71 9.58
CA VAL A 163 1.76 -11.00 9.76
C VAL A 163 0.91 -11.32 8.53
N PHE A 164 0.98 -12.55 8.08
CA PHE A 164 0.15 -13.05 6.99
C PHE A 164 -0.90 -14.01 7.51
N ALA A 165 -2.13 -13.89 7.04
CA ALA A 165 -3.21 -14.79 7.40
C ALA A 165 -4.05 -15.18 6.18
N ARG A 166 -4.57 -16.41 6.21
CA ARG A 166 -5.58 -16.90 5.28
C ARG A 166 -6.83 -17.28 6.05
N SER A 167 -7.99 -16.83 5.57
CA SER A 167 -9.30 -17.33 6.00
C SER A 167 -9.85 -18.29 4.96
N VAL A 168 -10.15 -19.50 5.37
CA VAL A 168 -10.71 -20.54 4.49
C VAL A 168 -12.13 -20.14 4.03
N ASN A 169 -12.93 -19.65 4.95
CA ASN A 169 -14.33 -19.29 4.70
C ASN A 169 -14.52 -17.91 4.08
N GLY A 170 -13.45 -17.09 4.08
CA GLY A 170 -13.52 -15.68 3.73
C GLY A 170 -14.15 -14.84 4.84
N ILE A 171 -13.76 -13.58 4.91
CA ILE A 171 -14.18 -12.62 5.93
C ILE A 171 -14.93 -11.49 5.24
N ARG A 172 -16.05 -11.07 5.81
CA ARG A 172 -16.78 -9.92 5.32
C ARG A 172 -16.01 -8.65 5.63
N TRP A 173 -15.47 -8.06 4.55
CA TRP A 173 -14.75 -6.79 4.56
C TRP A 173 -15.25 -5.95 3.39
N GLU A 174 -15.39 -4.67 3.55
CA GLU A 174 -15.82 -3.79 2.46
C GLU A 174 -14.71 -3.70 1.40
N SER A 175 -14.67 -4.70 0.50
CA SER A 175 -13.75 -4.77 -0.62
C SER A 175 -14.29 -4.00 -1.83
N LEU A 176 -13.40 -3.66 -2.77
CA LEU A 176 -13.77 -2.88 -3.96
C LEU A 176 -14.64 -3.68 -4.96
N ASP A 177 -14.54 -5.00 -4.93
CA ASP A 177 -15.28 -5.93 -5.80
C ASP A 177 -16.44 -6.64 -5.09
N GLY A 178 -16.58 -6.44 -3.77
CA GLY A 178 -17.59 -7.09 -2.94
C GLY A 178 -17.26 -8.54 -2.58
N GLU A 179 -16.12 -9.07 -3.01
CA GLU A 179 -15.73 -10.45 -2.69
C GLU A 179 -15.24 -10.59 -1.24
N PRO A 180 -15.49 -11.74 -0.60
CA PRO A 180 -15.00 -12.00 0.74
C PRO A 180 -13.47 -12.02 0.79
N THR A 181 -12.90 -11.35 1.78
CA THR A 181 -11.44 -11.34 1.99
C THR A 181 -10.96 -12.67 2.52
N ARG A 182 -10.01 -13.29 1.82
CA ARG A 182 -9.42 -14.58 2.17
C ARG A 182 -7.94 -14.50 2.50
N LEU A 183 -7.21 -13.55 1.92
CA LEU A 183 -5.78 -13.36 2.11
C LEU A 183 -5.55 -12.00 2.76
N ILE A 184 -4.95 -11.99 3.93
CA ILE A 184 -4.73 -10.79 4.72
C ILE A 184 -3.23 -10.63 5.00
N PHE A 185 -2.66 -9.49 4.64
CA PHE A 185 -1.29 -9.13 4.94
C PHE A 185 -1.26 -7.87 5.81
N LEU A 186 -1.21 -8.05 7.13
CA LEU A 186 -1.12 -6.91 8.04
C LEU A 186 0.32 -6.44 8.16
N LEU A 187 0.51 -5.11 8.09
CA LEU A 187 1.79 -4.45 8.12
C LEU A 187 1.80 -3.32 9.15
N ALA A 188 2.81 -3.28 10.01
CA ALA A 188 3.07 -2.13 10.85
C ALA A 188 4.51 -1.63 10.66
N GLY A 189 4.69 -0.32 10.55
CA GLY A 189 6.00 0.28 10.32
C GLY A 189 6.25 1.51 11.18
N PRO A 190 7.53 1.95 11.29
CA PRO A 190 7.89 3.15 12.02
C PRO A 190 7.27 4.40 11.38
N ALA A 191 6.81 5.31 12.23
CA ALA A 191 6.22 6.58 11.77
C ALA A 191 7.26 7.51 11.13
N ASP A 192 8.49 7.47 11.61
CA ASP A 192 9.60 8.32 11.22
C ASP A 192 10.44 7.78 10.04
N LEU A 193 10.27 6.51 9.65
CA LEU A 193 10.99 5.85 8.56
C LEU A 193 10.06 5.37 7.42
N PRO A 194 9.36 6.27 6.73
CA PRO A 194 8.33 5.88 5.76
C PRO A 194 8.87 5.14 4.53
N GLY A 195 10.14 5.35 4.16
CA GLY A 195 10.70 4.82 2.92
C GLY A 195 10.81 3.29 2.89
N ALA A 196 11.28 2.67 3.98
CA ALA A 196 11.38 1.20 4.08
C ALA A 196 9.99 0.56 4.13
N TYR A 197 9.11 1.10 4.95
CA TYR A 197 7.73 0.68 5.07
C TYR A 197 6.96 0.69 3.74
N LEU A 198 7.05 1.77 2.97
CA LEU A 198 6.39 1.88 1.67
C LEU A 198 6.92 0.87 0.65
N LYS A 199 8.20 0.52 0.70
CA LYS A 199 8.77 -0.54 -0.15
C LYS A 199 8.16 -1.90 0.16
N VAL A 200 8.01 -2.23 1.43
CA VAL A 200 7.38 -3.49 1.87
C VAL A 200 5.90 -3.50 1.45
N LEU A 201 5.17 -2.42 1.68
CA LEU A 201 3.76 -2.31 1.28
C LEU A 201 3.58 -2.48 -0.23
N ALA A 202 4.41 -1.82 -1.04
CA ALA A 202 4.38 -1.96 -2.49
C ALA A 202 4.77 -3.37 -2.96
N GLY A 203 5.73 -4.01 -2.27
CA GLY A 203 6.13 -5.39 -2.51
C GLY A 203 4.99 -6.37 -2.22
N ALA A 204 4.33 -6.23 -1.06
CA ALA A 204 3.19 -7.06 -0.68
C ALA A 204 2.02 -6.92 -1.67
N SER A 205 1.70 -5.68 -2.06
CA SER A 205 0.66 -5.41 -3.06
C SER A 205 0.98 -6.07 -4.40
N ARG A 206 2.22 -5.96 -4.88
CA ARG A 206 2.67 -6.58 -6.12
C ARG A 206 2.63 -8.11 -6.04
N LEU A 207 3.07 -8.71 -4.93
CA LEU A 207 3.07 -10.15 -4.74
C LEU A 207 1.65 -10.71 -4.76
N LEU A 208 0.73 -10.08 -4.01
CA LEU A 208 -0.65 -10.53 -3.87
C LEU A 208 -1.54 -10.16 -5.06
N SER A 209 -1.13 -9.23 -5.94
CA SER A 209 -1.84 -8.96 -7.20
C SER A 209 -1.70 -10.11 -8.21
N GLY A 210 -0.70 -10.98 -8.06
CA GLY A 210 -0.48 -12.11 -8.96
C GLY A 210 -1.50 -13.22 -8.74
N ALA A 211 -2.37 -13.50 -9.73
CA ALA A 211 -3.40 -14.53 -9.64
C ALA A 211 -2.81 -15.92 -9.30
N ARG A 212 -1.64 -16.26 -9.87
CA ARG A 212 -0.92 -17.49 -9.54
C ARG A 212 -0.52 -17.56 -8.06
N CYS A 213 -0.01 -16.47 -7.51
CA CYS A 213 0.39 -16.41 -6.10
C CYS A 213 -0.84 -16.63 -5.20
N ARG A 214 -1.93 -15.92 -5.48
CA ARG A 214 -3.20 -16.08 -4.74
C ARG A 214 -3.72 -17.51 -4.79
N ALA A 215 -3.77 -18.14 -5.98
CA ALA A 215 -4.21 -19.52 -6.13
C ALA A 215 -3.39 -20.47 -5.25
N ARG A 216 -2.06 -20.41 -5.31
CA ARG A 216 -1.18 -21.24 -4.49
C ARG A 216 -1.35 -21.00 -2.99
N LEU A 217 -1.54 -19.75 -2.56
CA LEU A 217 -1.78 -19.42 -1.16
C LEU A 217 -3.13 -19.97 -0.67
N LEU A 218 -4.14 -19.98 -1.52
CA LEU A 218 -5.45 -20.56 -1.19
C LEU A 218 -5.44 -22.08 -1.11
N GLU A 219 -4.59 -22.74 -1.88
CA GLU A 219 -4.45 -24.21 -1.92
C GLU A 219 -3.54 -24.76 -0.81
N ALA A 220 -2.65 -23.94 -0.23
CA ALA A 220 -1.69 -24.37 0.78
C ALA A 220 -2.39 -25.02 1.99
N THR A 221 -1.80 -26.09 2.54
CA THR A 221 -2.44 -26.92 3.58
C THR A 221 -2.13 -26.48 5.03
N GLY A 222 -1.15 -25.58 5.23
CA GLY A 222 -0.76 -25.13 6.57
C GLY A 222 0.18 -23.93 6.56
N ASP A 223 0.56 -23.49 7.76
CA ASP A 223 1.38 -22.28 7.96
C ASP A 223 2.75 -22.39 7.27
N ALA A 224 3.39 -23.54 7.36
CA ALA A 224 4.71 -23.79 6.76
C ALA A 224 4.65 -23.71 5.22
N GLU A 225 3.60 -24.28 4.61
CA GLU A 225 3.43 -24.24 3.18
C GLU A 225 3.07 -22.83 2.68
N LEU A 226 2.22 -22.08 3.41
CA LEU A 226 1.95 -20.68 3.13
C LEU A 226 3.24 -19.85 3.11
N LEU A 227 4.08 -20.02 4.13
CA LEU A 227 5.36 -19.33 4.21
C LEU A 227 6.30 -19.73 3.06
N ALA A 228 6.34 -21.00 2.68
CA ALA A 228 7.11 -21.47 1.55
C ALA A 228 6.63 -20.87 0.23
N VAL A 229 5.31 -20.81 -0.01
CA VAL A 229 4.73 -20.19 -1.19
C VAL A 229 5.06 -18.70 -1.27
N LEU A 230 4.97 -17.96 -0.17
CA LEU A 230 5.32 -16.54 -0.14
C LEU A 230 6.78 -16.32 -0.53
N ARG A 231 7.71 -17.13 0.01
CA ARG A 231 9.14 -17.08 -0.32
C ARG A 231 9.43 -17.37 -1.79
N GLU A 232 8.84 -18.44 -2.31
CA GLU A 232 9.03 -18.85 -3.70
C GLU A 232 8.48 -17.85 -4.71
N GLU A 233 7.29 -17.29 -4.47
CA GLU A 233 6.69 -16.32 -5.38
C GLU A 233 7.40 -14.95 -5.30
N GLU A 234 7.89 -14.55 -4.14
CA GLU A 234 8.74 -13.38 -4.00
C GLU A 234 10.06 -13.55 -4.76
N ASP A 235 10.75 -14.70 -4.62
CA ASP A 235 11.96 -15.04 -5.38
C ASP A 235 11.72 -15.01 -6.90
N ARG A 236 10.58 -15.50 -7.32
CA ARG A 236 10.16 -15.45 -8.73
C ARG A 236 10.02 -14.01 -9.21
N SER A 237 9.34 -13.17 -8.43
CA SER A 237 9.12 -11.76 -8.74
C SER A 237 10.44 -11.01 -8.93
N PHE A 238 11.40 -11.24 -8.02
CA PHE A 238 12.73 -10.64 -8.13
C PHE A 238 13.51 -11.12 -9.36
N ARG A 239 13.44 -12.41 -9.70
CA ARG A 239 14.09 -12.95 -10.91
C ARG A 239 13.53 -12.32 -12.17
N THR A 240 12.21 -12.17 -12.26
CA THR A 240 11.55 -11.57 -13.43
C THR A 240 11.91 -10.08 -13.56
N ALA A 241 11.93 -9.34 -12.46
CA ALA A 241 12.29 -7.92 -12.46
C ALA A 241 13.75 -7.65 -12.86
N ARG A 242 14.67 -8.63 -12.64
CA ARG A 242 16.09 -8.51 -13.05
C ARG A 242 16.34 -8.93 -14.50
N ALA A 243 15.39 -9.63 -15.11
CA ALA A 243 15.50 -10.11 -16.48
C ALA A 243 14.85 -9.18 -17.51
N ALA A 244 14.09 -8.19 -17.04
CA ALA A 244 13.42 -7.15 -17.85
C ALA A 244 14.25 -5.87 -17.92
#